data_d91d15b66d093dccf9c8a84c9145dc81
#
_entry.id   d91d15b66d093dccf9c8a84c9145dc81
#
_cell.length_a   1.000
_cell.length_b   1.000
_cell.length_c   1.000
_cell.angle_alpha   90.00
_cell.angle_beta   90.00
_cell.angle_gamma   90.00
#
_symmetry.space_group_name_H-M   'P 1'
#
loop_
_entity.id
_entity.type
_entity.pdbx_description
1 polymer ?
#
loop_
_entity_poly.entity_id
_entity_poly.type
_entity_poly.pdbx_seq_one_letter_code
_entity_poly.pdbx_strand_id
1 'polypeptide(L)' 'MPMVKIGNRIRRLRFDHDEMTQQELASRVGCTRQTIIALEQGKYVPSITLAFQIARAFSVMVEDVFQYEETY' A
#
# COMPACT_ATOMS: atom_id res chain seq x y z
N MET A 1 -2.27 -14.92 22.44
CA MET A 1 -2.93 -14.38 21.23
C MET A 1 -1.86 -13.98 20.22
N PRO A 2 -1.98 -14.38 18.98
CA PRO A 2 -1.03 -13.89 17.98
C PRO A 2 -1.22 -12.40 17.74
N MET A 3 -0.15 -11.72 17.47
CA MET A 3 -0.21 -10.34 17.00
C MET A 3 -0.31 -10.36 15.48
N VAL A 4 -1.21 -9.57 14.95
CA VAL A 4 -1.44 -9.47 13.50
C VAL A 4 -1.01 -8.09 13.03
N LYS A 5 -0.28 -8.06 11.94
CA LYS A 5 0.18 -6.84 11.31
C LYS A 5 -0.02 -6.96 9.80
N ILE A 6 -0.46 -5.87 9.20
CA ILE A 6 -0.52 -5.79 7.75
C ILE A 6 0.70 -5.01 7.27
N GLY A 7 1.64 -5.71 6.65
CA GLY A 7 2.78 -5.08 6.02
C GLY A 7 2.46 -4.69 4.59
N ASN A 8 3.32 -3.92 3.97
CA ASN A 8 3.13 -3.56 2.57
C ASN A 8 4.46 -3.31 1.87
N ARG A 9 4.42 -3.36 0.54
CA ARG A 9 5.55 -3.10 -0.34
C ARG A 9 5.30 -1.89 -1.23
N ILE A 10 4.48 -0.95 -0.79
CA ILE A 10 4.09 0.20 -1.61
C ILE A 10 5.32 0.99 -2.05
N ARG A 11 6.21 1.29 -1.13
CA ARG A 11 7.43 2.05 -1.44
C ARG A 11 8.28 1.35 -2.49
N ARG A 12 8.46 0.03 -2.35
CA ARG A 12 9.23 -0.76 -3.30
C ARG A 12 8.58 -0.78 -4.67
N LEU A 13 7.26 -0.96 -4.71
CA LEU A 13 6.52 -0.95 -5.96
C LEU A 13 6.59 0.40 -6.66
N ARG A 14 6.53 1.49 -5.89
CA ARG A 14 6.69 2.83 -6.46
C ARG A 14 8.07 2.97 -7.10
N PHE A 15 9.11 2.53 -6.39
CA PHE A 15 10.47 2.59 -6.90
C PHE A 15 10.60 1.81 -8.21
N ASP A 16 10.02 0.61 -8.26
CA ASP A 16 10.08 -0.26 -9.44
C ASP A 16 9.24 0.26 -10.61
N HIS A 17 8.38 1.25 -10.39
CA HIS A 17 7.54 1.87 -11.41
C HIS A 17 8.02 3.29 -11.69
N ASP A 18 9.23 3.39 -12.26
CA ASP A 18 9.85 4.66 -12.64
C ASP A 18 9.97 5.65 -11.49
N GLU A 19 10.30 5.14 -10.29
CA GLU A 19 10.45 5.97 -9.10
C GLU A 19 9.24 6.86 -8.85
N MET A 20 8.05 6.25 -8.99
CA MET A 20 6.77 6.94 -8.76
C MET A 20 6.76 7.63 -7.40
N THR A 21 6.34 8.90 -7.36
CA THR A 21 6.25 9.64 -6.11
C THR A 21 4.99 9.24 -5.32
N GLN A 22 5.00 9.53 -4.02
CA GLN A 22 3.81 9.32 -3.18
C GLN A 22 2.62 10.12 -3.73
N GLN A 23 2.87 11.34 -4.18
CA GLN A 23 1.80 12.17 -4.74
C GLN A 23 1.24 11.59 -6.03
N GLU A 24 2.09 11.06 -6.89
CA GLU A 24 1.63 10.42 -8.12
C GLU A 24 0.73 9.22 -7.82
N LEU A 25 1.13 8.38 -6.87
CA LEU A 25 0.30 7.25 -6.47
C LEU A 25 -1.03 7.73 -5.88
N ALA A 26 -0.98 8.72 -4.98
CA ALA A 26 -2.18 9.28 -4.35
C ALA A 26 -3.17 9.79 -5.42
N SER A 27 -2.66 10.51 -6.41
CA SER A 27 -3.50 11.02 -7.50
C SER A 27 -4.14 9.91 -8.31
N ARG A 28 -3.38 8.84 -8.59
CA ARG A 28 -3.90 7.70 -9.37
C ARG A 28 -5.00 6.94 -8.67
N VAL A 29 -4.92 6.82 -7.35
CA VAL A 29 -5.89 6.03 -6.59
C VAL A 29 -6.96 6.87 -5.90
N GLY A 30 -6.91 8.19 -6.07
CA GLY A 30 -7.95 9.07 -5.54
C GLY A 30 -7.91 9.29 -4.04
N CYS A 31 -6.72 9.29 -3.44
CA CYS A 31 -6.56 9.65 -2.04
C CYS A 31 -5.52 10.76 -1.87
N THR A 32 -5.25 11.16 -0.64
CA THR A 32 -4.26 12.19 -0.36
C THR A 32 -2.88 11.59 -0.20
N ARG A 33 -1.85 12.41 -0.40
CA ARG A 33 -0.47 12.02 -0.14
C ARG A 33 -0.29 11.56 1.31
N GLN A 34 -0.97 12.23 2.27
CA GLN A 34 -0.90 11.86 3.68
C GLN A 34 -1.38 10.43 3.91
N THR A 35 -2.40 10.00 3.19
CA THR A 35 -2.89 8.62 3.26
C THR A 35 -1.81 7.64 2.80
N ILE A 36 -1.13 7.94 1.69
CA ILE A 36 -0.04 7.08 1.20
C ILE A 36 1.09 7.01 2.23
N ILE A 37 1.48 8.15 2.81
CA ILE A 37 2.52 8.19 3.85
C ILE A 37 2.14 7.30 5.03
N ALA A 38 0.91 7.42 5.52
CA ALA A 38 0.44 6.62 6.65
C ALA A 38 0.40 5.13 6.32
N LEU A 39 -0.01 4.77 5.11
CA LEU A 39 -0.01 3.38 4.65
C LEU A 39 1.41 2.80 4.64
N GLU A 40 2.35 3.52 4.07
CA GLU A 40 3.74 3.05 3.97
C GLU A 40 4.38 2.89 5.35
N GLN A 41 3.98 3.70 6.30
CA GLN A 41 4.47 3.61 7.68
C GLN A 41 3.79 2.53 8.52
N GLY A 42 2.78 1.88 7.96
CA GLY A 42 2.02 0.86 8.69
C GLY A 42 1.09 1.42 9.74
N LYS A 43 0.78 2.72 9.68
CA LYS A 43 -0.09 3.39 10.66
C LYS A 43 -1.57 3.34 10.30
N TYR A 44 -1.88 2.81 9.15
CA TYR A 44 -3.23 2.85 8.59
C TYR A 44 -3.46 1.61 7.75
N VAL A 45 -4.60 0.95 7.96
CA VAL A 45 -5.01 -0.19 7.14
C VAL A 45 -6.03 0.34 6.14
N PRO A 46 -5.80 0.15 4.83
CA PRO A 46 -6.69 0.72 3.83
C PRO A 46 -8.03 0.02 3.79
N SER A 47 -9.05 0.70 3.26
CA SER A 47 -10.29 0.05 2.87
C SER A 47 -9.97 -0.99 1.79
N ILE A 48 -10.85 -1.97 1.64
CA ILE A 48 -10.66 -2.98 0.59
C ILE A 48 -10.65 -2.33 -0.80
N THR A 49 -11.47 -1.31 -1.01
CA THR A 49 -11.50 -0.58 -2.27
C THR A 49 -10.15 0.08 -2.56
N LEU A 50 -9.60 0.79 -1.59
CA LEU A 50 -8.31 1.45 -1.77
C LEU A 50 -7.20 0.42 -2.00
N ALA A 51 -7.23 -0.71 -1.29
CA ALA A 51 -6.25 -1.77 -1.47
C ALA A 51 -6.25 -2.29 -2.92
N PHE A 52 -7.42 -2.53 -3.49
CA PHE A 52 -7.53 -2.96 -4.89
C PHE A 52 -7.10 -1.86 -5.86
N GLN A 53 -7.42 -0.61 -5.58
CA GLN A 53 -7.01 0.50 -6.43
C GLN A 53 -5.49 0.63 -6.48
N ILE A 54 -4.82 0.48 -5.34
CA ILE A 54 -3.36 0.52 -5.29
C ILE A 54 -2.76 -0.64 -6.09
N ALA A 55 -3.28 -1.85 -5.89
CA ALA A 55 -2.79 -3.01 -6.64
C ALA A 55 -2.96 -2.81 -8.14
N ARG A 56 -4.08 -2.26 -8.57
CA ARG A 56 -4.32 -1.97 -9.99
C ARG A 56 -3.39 -0.90 -10.53
N ALA A 57 -3.07 0.11 -9.73
CA ALA A 57 -2.13 1.15 -10.13
C ALA A 57 -0.75 0.57 -10.47
N PHE A 58 -0.37 -0.51 -9.81
CA PHE A 58 0.89 -1.20 -10.05
C PHE A 58 0.76 -2.42 -10.96
N SER A 59 -0.45 -2.74 -11.42
CA SER A 59 -0.73 -3.92 -12.25
C SER A 59 -0.29 -5.23 -11.56
N VAL A 60 -0.52 -5.32 -10.26
CA VAL A 60 -0.23 -6.49 -9.44
C VAL A 60 -1.46 -6.90 -8.65
N MET A 61 -1.36 -8.01 -7.94
CA MET A 61 -2.45 -8.46 -7.08
C MET A 61 -2.34 -7.79 -5.70
N VAL A 62 -3.46 -7.76 -4.96
CA VAL A 62 -3.49 -7.17 -3.62
C VAL A 62 -2.43 -7.81 -2.71
N GLU A 63 -2.25 -9.14 -2.83
CA GLU A 63 -1.27 -9.87 -2.01
C GLU A 63 0.17 -9.49 -2.34
N ASP A 64 0.42 -8.92 -3.52
CA ASP A 64 1.74 -8.41 -3.87
C ASP A 64 2.02 -7.08 -3.20
N VAL A 65 0.97 -6.35 -2.83
CA VAL A 65 1.09 -5.04 -2.17
C VAL A 65 1.07 -5.18 -0.67
N PHE A 66 0.11 -5.96 -0.12
CA PHE A 66 -0.12 -6.08 1.31
C PHE A 66 0.12 -7.50 1.77
N GLN A 67 0.80 -7.65 2.91
CA GLN A 67 1.11 -8.95 3.49
C GLN A 67 0.48 -9.07 4.87
N TYR A 68 -0.09 -10.24 5.13
CA TYR A 68 -0.64 -10.59 6.44
C TYR A 68 0.47 -11.24 7.26
N GLU A 69 0.83 -10.61 8.35
CA GLU A 69 1.92 -11.08 9.21
C GLU A 69 1.40 -11.39 10.59
N GLU A 70 1.67 -12.59 11.09
CA GLU A 70 1.33 -13.01 12.43
C GLU A 70 2.61 -13.27 13.22
N THR A 71 2.61 -12.82 14.47
CA THR A 71 3.69 -13.07 15.42
C THR A 71 3.11 -13.71 16.68
N TYR A 72 3.68 -14.80 17.12
CA TYR A 72 3.26 -15.54 18.30
C TYR A 72 4.20 -15.32 19.47
#